data_3a326e674ce0833896a13525b9b38433
#
_entry.id   3a326e674ce0833896a13525b9b38433
#
_cell.length_a   1.000
_cell.length_b   1.000
_cell.length_c   1.000
_cell.angle_alpha   90.00
_cell.angle_beta   90.00
_cell.angle_gamma   90.00
#
_symmetry.space_group_name_H-M   'P 1'
#
loop_
_entity.id
_entity.type
_entity.pdbx_description
1 polymer ?
#
loop_
_entity_poly.entity_id
_entity_poly.type
_entity_poly.pdbx_seq_one_letter_code
_entity_poly.pdbx_strand_id
1 'polypeptide(L)'
;FGWMTGAAMRPIAMRYNYQIAKENPQLMNLYASGGVMKADDAIEYMMAGAMGVGVCTAGILKGVEYVEKMCYDLSKRLAELGYSSIQEVNRAAHPNFPSEEHISGLKFHFTPFKEDGATKKCVSCKKCETVCCYDARKLTFPEMTVDMDKCRCCGLCLDVCPTGALTAELAPQTEKDLELAQKSKDFYELVK
;
A
#
# COMPACT_ATOMS: atom_id res chain seq x y z
N PHE A 1 18.18 19.33 -3.16
CA PHE A 1 17.56 18.15 -2.57
C PHE A 1 16.31 18.60 -1.81
N GLY A 2 15.13 18.09 -2.16
CA GLY A 2 13.87 18.32 -1.45
C GLY A 2 13.56 17.17 -0.51
N TRP A 3 12.90 17.48 0.59
CA TRP A 3 12.36 16.47 1.51
C TRP A 3 10.94 16.11 1.07
N MET A 4 10.65 14.83 0.93
CA MET A 4 9.28 14.37 0.72
C MET A 4 8.54 14.40 2.06
N THR A 5 7.45 15.18 2.14
CA THR A 5 6.65 15.37 3.36
C THR A 5 5.15 15.38 3.02
N GLY A 6 4.31 15.52 4.03
CA GLY A 6 2.87 15.59 3.88
C GLY A 6 2.24 14.26 3.45
N ALA A 7 1.07 14.32 2.81
CA ALA A 7 0.25 13.16 2.48
C ALA A 7 1.01 12.07 1.69
N ALA A 8 1.99 12.43 0.87
CA ALA A 8 2.78 11.49 0.08
C ALA A 8 3.61 10.52 0.95
N MET A 9 3.98 10.92 2.17
CA MET A 9 4.73 10.08 3.11
C MET A 9 3.84 9.06 3.84
N ARG A 10 2.52 9.30 3.92
CA ARG A 10 1.61 8.50 4.75
C ARG A 10 1.69 6.99 4.46
N PRO A 11 1.61 6.51 3.21
CA PRO A 11 1.65 5.07 2.94
C PRO A 11 2.92 4.40 3.44
N ILE A 12 4.06 5.06 3.27
CA ILE A 12 5.36 4.56 3.68
C ILE A 12 5.46 4.51 5.21
N ALA A 13 5.16 5.63 5.87
CA ALA A 13 5.23 5.73 7.31
C ALA A 13 4.21 4.81 8.01
N MET A 14 3.01 4.65 7.43
CA MET A 14 1.98 3.72 7.90
C MET A 14 2.49 2.27 7.86
N ARG A 15 3.14 1.87 6.78
CA ARG A 15 3.71 0.53 6.64
C ARG A 15 4.71 0.24 7.76
N TYR A 16 5.64 1.17 8.02
CA TYR A 16 6.63 1.02 9.09
C TYR A 16 5.98 1.00 10.47
N ASN A 17 5.00 1.89 10.72
CA ASN A 17 4.27 1.90 11.99
C ASN A 17 3.63 0.53 12.27
N TYR A 18 2.93 -0.02 11.28
CA TYR A 18 2.30 -1.34 11.38
C TYR A 18 3.34 -2.44 11.65
N GLN A 19 4.44 -2.48 10.87
CA GLN A 19 5.50 -3.47 11.05
C GLN A 19 6.09 -3.43 12.45
N ILE A 20 6.48 -2.24 12.93
CA ILE A 20 7.05 -2.07 14.27
C ILE A 20 6.08 -2.55 15.34
N ALA A 21 4.79 -2.16 15.22
CA ALA A 21 3.77 -2.57 16.18
C ALA A 21 3.52 -4.08 16.16
N LYS A 22 3.55 -4.71 14.97
CA LYS A 22 3.34 -6.16 14.78
C LYS A 22 4.49 -6.97 15.36
N GLU A 23 5.73 -6.57 15.09
CA GLU A 23 6.93 -7.27 15.55
C GLU A 23 7.21 -7.06 17.04
N ASN A 24 6.64 -6.01 17.62
CA ASN A 24 6.83 -5.65 19.02
C ASN A 24 5.49 -5.52 19.74
N PRO A 25 4.75 -6.62 20.00
CA PRO A 25 3.43 -6.58 20.62
C PRO A 25 3.44 -6.00 22.04
N GLN A 26 4.58 -6.03 22.73
CA GLN A 26 4.78 -5.46 24.06
C GLN A 26 4.98 -3.92 24.04
N LEU A 27 5.21 -3.34 22.86
CA LEU A 27 5.45 -1.90 22.75
C LEU A 27 4.13 -1.14 22.84
N MET A 28 3.88 -0.51 24.00
CA MET A 28 2.64 0.23 24.26
C MET A 28 2.70 1.72 23.90
N ASN A 29 3.90 2.28 23.73
CA ASN A 29 4.09 3.72 23.56
C ASN A 29 4.71 4.05 22.19
N LEU A 30 4.12 3.53 21.12
CA LEU A 30 4.54 3.85 19.77
C LEU A 30 3.92 5.18 19.33
N TYR A 31 4.76 6.14 18.97
CA TYR A 31 4.36 7.42 18.38
C TYR A 31 4.77 7.44 16.92
N ALA A 32 3.79 7.67 16.03
CA ALA A 32 4.02 7.69 14.60
C ALA A 32 4.05 9.12 14.05
N SER A 33 4.77 9.33 12.98
CA SER A 33 4.80 10.59 12.24
C SER A 33 4.95 10.33 10.75
N GLY A 34 4.42 11.23 9.94
CA GLY A 34 4.55 11.20 8.48
C GLY A 34 3.19 11.22 7.77
N GLY A 35 2.85 12.36 7.19
CA GLY A 35 1.68 12.52 6.34
C GLY A 35 0.33 12.60 7.04
N VAL A 36 0.28 12.84 8.33
CA VAL A 36 -0.96 13.10 9.08
C VAL A 36 -1.48 14.49 8.69
N MET A 37 -2.58 14.53 7.95
CA MET A 37 -3.17 15.76 7.42
C MET A 37 -4.58 16.04 7.97
N LYS A 38 -5.25 15.05 8.54
CA LYS A 38 -6.60 15.10 9.11
C LYS A 38 -6.79 14.05 10.21
N ALA A 39 -7.91 14.13 10.93
CA ALA A 39 -8.24 13.21 12.03
C ALA A 39 -8.28 11.73 11.61
N ASP A 40 -8.88 11.42 10.45
CA ASP A 40 -8.93 10.04 9.95
C ASP A 40 -7.53 9.44 9.75
N ASP A 41 -6.55 10.25 9.28
CA ASP A 41 -5.18 9.78 9.13
C ASP A 41 -4.58 9.38 10.49
N ALA A 42 -4.89 10.14 11.54
CA ALA A 42 -4.45 9.81 12.91
C ALA A 42 -5.09 8.51 13.41
N ILE A 43 -6.39 8.32 13.16
CA ILE A 43 -7.12 7.10 13.52
C ILE A 43 -6.51 5.88 12.83
N GLU A 44 -6.21 5.97 11.54
CA GLU A 44 -5.56 4.89 10.78
C GLU A 44 -4.21 4.49 11.41
N TYR A 45 -3.40 5.47 11.82
CA TYR A 45 -2.15 5.19 12.55
C TYR A 45 -2.37 4.50 13.88
N MET A 46 -3.40 4.91 14.64
CA MET A 46 -3.76 4.28 15.91
C MET A 46 -4.25 2.84 15.68
N MET A 47 -5.10 2.61 14.69
CA MET A 47 -5.54 1.27 14.30
C MET A 47 -4.37 0.37 13.85
N ALA A 48 -3.32 0.96 13.28
CA ALA A 48 -2.10 0.27 12.90
C ALA A 48 -1.07 0.14 14.06
N GLY A 49 -1.41 0.60 15.27
CA GLY A 49 -0.64 0.36 16.50
C GLY A 49 0.02 1.58 17.14
N ALA A 50 -0.13 2.79 16.60
CA ALA A 50 0.35 4.00 17.27
C ALA A 50 -0.55 4.39 18.45
N MET A 51 0.03 4.90 19.52
CA MET A 51 -0.68 5.53 20.66
C MET A 51 -0.84 7.05 20.49
N GLY A 52 -0.10 7.62 19.58
CA GLY A 52 -0.20 9.03 19.24
C GLY A 52 0.49 9.33 17.92
N VAL A 53 0.21 10.51 17.36
CA VAL A 53 0.75 10.92 16.07
C VAL A 53 1.39 12.30 16.12
N GLY A 54 2.49 12.46 15.40
CA GLY A 54 3.13 13.75 15.16
C GLY A 54 2.55 14.42 13.92
N VAL A 55 2.17 15.67 14.05
CA VAL A 55 1.64 16.51 12.96
C VAL A 55 2.65 17.60 12.65
N CYS A 56 3.10 17.69 11.41
CA CYS A 56 4.04 18.72 10.96
C CYS A 56 3.46 19.49 9.77
N THR A 57 3.42 18.87 8.60
CA THR A 57 3.02 19.53 7.33
C THR A 57 1.62 20.15 7.40
N ALA A 58 0.66 19.51 8.07
CA ALA A 58 -0.67 20.06 8.22
C ALA A 58 -0.66 21.37 9.04
N GLY A 59 0.15 21.42 10.11
CA GLY A 59 0.34 22.64 10.90
C GLY A 59 1.03 23.76 10.10
N ILE A 60 2.03 23.41 9.28
CA ILE A 60 2.71 24.38 8.42
C ILE A 60 1.74 24.97 7.37
N LEU A 61 0.93 24.12 6.74
CA LEU A 61 0.06 24.53 5.64
C LEU A 61 -1.24 25.21 6.09
N LYS A 62 -1.76 24.81 7.27
CA LYS A 62 -3.09 25.24 7.75
C LYS A 62 -3.06 26.07 9.03
N GLY A 63 -1.86 26.34 9.57
CA GLY A 63 -1.66 27.02 10.85
C GLY A 63 -1.65 26.03 12.03
N VAL A 64 -1.04 26.46 13.13
CA VAL A 64 -0.91 25.63 14.35
C VAL A 64 -2.26 25.38 15.02
N GLU A 65 -3.20 26.32 14.87
CA GLU A 65 -4.56 26.23 15.38
C GLU A 65 -5.35 25.07 14.75
N TYR A 66 -4.92 24.62 13.57
CA TYR A 66 -5.51 23.45 12.91
C TYR A 66 -5.32 22.17 13.72
N VAL A 67 -4.27 22.09 14.54
CA VAL A 67 -4.02 20.92 15.41
C VAL A 67 -5.12 20.79 16.46
N GLU A 68 -5.56 21.91 17.05
CA GLU A 68 -6.68 21.92 18.00
C GLU A 68 -7.97 21.41 17.34
N LYS A 69 -8.30 21.95 16.15
CA LYS A 69 -9.42 21.48 15.38
C LYS A 69 -9.32 19.98 15.09
N MET A 70 -8.14 19.51 14.72
CA MET A 70 -7.91 18.09 14.42
C MET A 70 -8.11 17.20 15.65
N CYS A 71 -7.72 17.64 16.84
CA CYS A 71 -8.00 16.92 18.10
C CYS A 71 -9.50 16.82 18.38
N TYR A 72 -10.25 17.89 18.14
CA TYR A 72 -11.70 17.88 18.26
C TYR A 72 -12.33 16.92 17.24
N ASP A 73 -11.94 17.02 15.98
CA ASP A 73 -12.42 16.15 14.89
C ASP A 73 -12.08 14.67 15.19
N LEU A 74 -10.89 14.39 15.77
CA LEU A 74 -10.46 13.06 16.17
C LEU A 74 -11.40 12.47 17.24
N SER A 75 -11.67 13.24 18.30
CA SER A 75 -12.57 12.80 19.37
C SER A 75 -13.98 12.49 18.86
N LYS A 76 -14.52 13.38 18.02
CA LYS A 76 -15.82 13.19 17.39
C LYS A 76 -15.84 11.94 16.50
N ARG A 77 -14.82 11.77 15.68
CA ARG A 77 -14.73 10.66 14.73
C ARG A 77 -14.56 9.31 15.43
N LEU A 78 -13.81 9.25 16.52
CA LEU A 78 -13.70 8.05 17.35
C LEU A 78 -15.07 7.64 17.94
N ALA A 79 -15.83 8.62 18.45
CA ALA A 79 -17.18 8.36 18.96
C ALA A 79 -18.14 7.85 17.87
N GLU A 80 -18.08 8.42 16.65
CA GLU A 80 -18.86 7.96 15.49
C GLU A 80 -18.51 6.51 15.08
N LEU A 81 -17.24 6.11 15.25
CA LEU A 81 -16.77 4.75 14.99
C LEU A 81 -17.05 3.78 16.16
N GLY A 82 -17.63 4.27 17.25
CA GLY A 82 -17.97 3.46 18.43
C GLY A 82 -16.83 3.21 19.40
N TYR A 83 -15.72 3.92 19.30
CA TYR A 83 -14.60 3.82 20.22
C TYR A 83 -14.73 4.84 21.36
N SER A 84 -14.53 4.38 22.60
CA SER A 84 -14.57 5.22 23.81
C SER A 84 -13.19 5.75 24.21
N SER A 85 -12.12 5.15 23.69
CA SER A 85 -10.75 5.49 24.05
C SER A 85 -9.74 5.19 22.93
N ILE A 86 -8.56 5.81 23.01
CA ILE A 86 -7.43 5.52 22.11
C ILE A 86 -6.93 4.08 22.32
N GLN A 87 -7.04 3.56 23.53
CA GLN A 87 -6.64 2.19 23.85
C GLN A 87 -7.47 1.17 23.10
N GLU A 88 -8.77 1.41 22.94
CA GLU A 88 -9.66 0.52 22.19
C GLU A 88 -9.36 0.53 20.70
N VAL A 89 -9.00 1.66 20.14
CA VAL A 89 -8.66 1.77 18.70
C VAL A 89 -7.25 1.29 18.37
N ASN A 90 -6.38 1.26 19.39
CA ASN A 90 -4.99 0.84 19.19
C ASN A 90 -4.94 -0.62 18.69
N ARG A 91 -4.32 -0.82 17.52
CA ARG A 91 -4.21 -2.13 16.85
C ARG A 91 -5.54 -2.76 16.39
N ALA A 92 -6.64 -2.03 16.37
CA ALA A 92 -7.94 -2.56 15.96
C ALA A 92 -7.92 -3.12 14.52
N ALA A 93 -7.05 -2.63 13.65
CA ALA A 93 -6.92 -3.14 12.29
C ALA A 93 -6.03 -4.39 12.18
N HIS A 94 -5.23 -4.74 13.19
CA HIS A 94 -4.26 -5.84 13.10
C HIS A 94 -4.86 -7.20 12.71
N PRO A 95 -6.03 -7.62 13.24
CA PRO A 95 -6.66 -8.89 12.85
C PRO A 95 -7.04 -8.95 11.37
N ASN A 96 -7.28 -7.79 10.76
CA ASN A 96 -7.76 -7.65 9.39
C ASN A 96 -6.64 -7.28 8.39
N PHE A 97 -5.43 -7.03 8.87
CA PHE A 97 -4.31 -6.78 7.96
C PHE A 97 -3.99 -8.05 7.17
N PRO A 98 -3.89 -7.95 5.84
CA PRO A 98 -3.51 -9.09 5.03
C PRO A 98 -2.14 -9.61 5.47
N SER A 99 -2.00 -10.92 5.61
CA SER A 99 -0.70 -11.57 5.78
C SER A 99 0.13 -11.39 4.50
N GLU A 100 1.44 -11.63 4.56
CA GLU A 100 2.28 -11.63 3.36
C GLU A 100 1.78 -12.63 2.31
N GLU A 101 1.19 -13.73 2.77
CA GLU A 101 0.51 -14.71 1.91
C GLU A 101 -0.69 -14.10 1.18
N HIS A 102 -1.43 -13.16 1.79
CA HIS A 102 -2.54 -12.45 1.15
C HIS A 102 -2.08 -11.47 0.08
N ILE A 103 -0.95 -10.80 0.28
CA ILE A 103 -0.39 -9.86 -0.71
C ILE A 103 0.14 -10.61 -1.92
N SER A 104 0.66 -11.83 -1.73
CA SER A 104 1.13 -12.70 -2.80
C SER A 104 -0.01 -13.50 -3.48
N GLY A 105 -1.23 -13.47 -2.94
CA GLY A 105 -2.36 -14.28 -3.40
C GLY A 105 -2.91 -13.87 -4.78
N LEU A 106 -2.89 -12.58 -5.15
CA LEU A 106 -3.28 -12.14 -6.47
C LEU A 106 -2.08 -12.20 -7.42
N LYS A 107 -1.93 -13.32 -8.10
CA LYS A 107 -0.92 -13.48 -9.15
C LYS A 107 -1.42 -12.83 -10.43
N PHE A 108 -0.75 -11.76 -10.85
CA PHE A 108 -0.96 -11.18 -12.17
C PHE A 108 0.09 -11.76 -13.12
N HIS A 109 -0.35 -12.33 -14.24
CA HIS A 109 0.51 -12.54 -15.38
C HIS A 109 0.63 -11.21 -16.12
N PHE A 110 1.84 -10.69 -16.13
CA PHE A 110 2.17 -9.64 -17.08
C PHE A 110 2.57 -10.34 -18.38
N THR A 111 1.59 -10.64 -19.21
CA THR A 111 1.84 -11.24 -20.51
C THR A 111 2.53 -10.21 -21.38
N PRO A 112 3.75 -10.48 -21.80
CA PRO A 112 4.52 -9.48 -22.50
C PRO A 112 4.02 -9.26 -23.92
N PHE A 113 3.63 -10.29 -24.60
CA PHE A 113 3.30 -10.20 -26.02
C PHE A 113 2.18 -11.20 -26.34
N LYS A 114 0.96 -10.69 -26.52
CA LYS A 114 -0.05 -11.47 -27.23
C LYS A 114 0.28 -11.48 -28.71
N GLU A 115 -0.01 -12.59 -29.37
CA GLU A 115 0.20 -12.78 -30.81
C GLU A 115 -0.50 -11.71 -31.67
N ASP A 116 -1.46 -10.97 -31.10
CA ASP A 116 -2.32 -10.00 -31.74
C ASP A 116 -1.79 -8.56 -31.86
N GLY A 117 -0.53 -8.29 -31.57
CA GLY A 117 0.06 -7.00 -31.89
C GLY A 117 0.84 -6.26 -30.80
N ALA A 118 0.93 -6.79 -29.58
CA ALA A 118 1.73 -6.17 -28.51
C ALA A 118 3.24 -6.16 -28.84
N THR A 119 3.73 -7.17 -29.57
CA THR A 119 5.08 -7.20 -30.15
C THR A 119 5.38 -6.00 -31.06
N LYS A 120 4.37 -5.54 -31.82
CA LYS A 120 4.51 -4.37 -32.71
C LYS A 120 4.65 -3.06 -31.94
N LYS A 121 4.22 -3.01 -30.68
CA LYS A 121 4.35 -1.84 -29.81
C LYS A 121 5.67 -1.81 -29.05
N CYS A 122 6.35 -2.94 -28.90
CA CYS A 122 7.61 -3.01 -28.18
C CYS A 122 8.74 -2.43 -29.02
N VAL A 123 9.42 -1.44 -28.46
CA VAL A 123 10.59 -0.78 -29.08
C VAL A 123 11.93 -1.29 -28.52
N SER A 124 11.94 -2.42 -27.85
CA SER A 124 13.13 -3.08 -27.27
C SER A 124 13.96 -2.20 -26.34
N CYS A 125 13.35 -1.22 -25.69
CA CYS A 125 14.05 -0.24 -24.84
C CYS A 125 14.56 -0.81 -23.52
N LYS A 126 14.20 -2.04 -23.16
CA LYS A 126 14.58 -2.75 -21.92
C LYS A 126 14.22 -2.06 -20.60
N LYS A 127 13.43 -0.98 -20.60
CA LYS A 127 13.03 -0.30 -19.35
C LYS A 127 12.32 -1.23 -18.37
N CYS A 128 11.49 -2.14 -18.85
CA CYS A 128 10.78 -3.13 -18.02
C CYS A 128 11.73 -4.15 -17.35
N GLU A 129 12.88 -4.46 -17.97
CA GLU A 129 13.94 -5.27 -17.38
C GLU A 129 14.73 -4.45 -16.36
N THR A 130 15.20 -3.28 -16.75
CA THR A 130 16.04 -2.41 -15.90
C THR A 130 15.34 -1.95 -14.62
N VAL A 131 14.02 -1.71 -14.67
CA VAL A 131 13.25 -1.23 -13.50
C VAL A 131 12.89 -2.35 -12.51
N CYS A 132 13.02 -3.61 -12.92
CA CYS A 132 12.65 -4.74 -12.09
C CYS A 132 13.67 -4.95 -10.97
N CYS A 133 13.34 -4.47 -9.77
CA CYS A 133 14.20 -4.63 -8.58
C CYS A 133 14.30 -6.08 -8.08
N TYR A 134 13.54 -6.99 -8.67
CA TYR A 134 13.56 -8.44 -8.33
C TYR A 134 14.25 -9.28 -9.39
N ASP A 135 14.80 -8.69 -10.44
CA ASP A 135 15.41 -9.38 -11.59
C ASP A 135 14.52 -10.50 -12.17
N ALA A 136 13.21 -10.28 -12.10
CA ALA A 136 12.22 -11.25 -12.54
C ALA A 136 11.97 -11.23 -14.06
N ARG A 137 12.50 -10.24 -14.79
CA ARG A 137 12.21 -10.05 -16.20
C ARG A 137 13.47 -10.00 -17.04
N LYS A 138 13.40 -10.64 -18.21
CA LYS A 138 14.45 -10.59 -19.21
C LYS A 138 13.85 -10.43 -20.61
N LEU A 139 14.26 -9.39 -21.32
CA LEU A 139 13.82 -9.13 -22.68
C LEU A 139 14.90 -9.53 -23.69
N THR A 140 14.62 -10.59 -24.43
CA THR A 140 15.39 -11.00 -25.62
C THR A 140 14.42 -10.92 -26.80
N PHE A 141 14.32 -9.72 -27.40
CA PHE A 141 13.31 -9.46 -28.44
C PHE A 141 13.35 -10.51 -29.57
N PRO A 142 12.21 -11.07 -30.01
CA PRO A 142 10.85 -10.69 -29.65
C PRO A 142 10.30 -11.33 -28.36
N GLU A 143 11.10 -12.08 -27.64
CA GLU A 143 10.66 -12.82 -26.47
C GLU A 143 10.95 -12.07 -25.18
N MET A 144 10.04 -12.18 -24.22
CA MET A 144 10.24 -11.76 -22.85
C MET A 144 9.96 -12.93 -21.91
N THR A 145 10.91 -13.24 -21.06
CA THR A 145 10.73 -14.23 -20.01
C THR A 145 10.43 -13.54 -18.67
N VAL A 146 9.54 -14.14 -17.88
CA VAL A 146 9.22 -13.68 -16.54
C VAL A 146 9.39 -14.86 -15.58
N ASP A 147 10.30 -14.70 -14.63
CA ASP A 147 10.47 -15.62 -13.52
C ASP A 147 9.36 -15.32 -12.49
N MET A 148 8.35 -16.17 -12.43
CA MET A 148 7.17 -15.98 -11.56
C MET A 148 7.50 -16.21 -10.08
N ASP A 149 8.56 -16.92 -9.74
CA ASP A 149 8.99 -17.12 -8.35
C ASP A 149 9.62 -15.84 -7.79
N LYS A 150 10.25 -15.04 -8.66
CA LYS A 150 10.82 -13.74 -8.30
C LYS A 150 9.83 -12.60 -8.46
N CYS A 151 8.88 -12.69 -9.39
CA CYS A 151 7.94 -11.61 -9.69
C CYS A 151 7.02 -11.35 -8.51
N ARG A 152 7.01 -10.13 -8.00
CA ARG A 152 6.13 -9.68 -6.90
C ARG A 152 4.87 -8.96 -7.40
N CYS A 153 4.57 -9.04 -8.69
CA CYS A 153 3.38 -8.44 -9.31
C CYS A 153 3.18 -6.95 -8.98
N CYS A 154 4.27 -6.21 -8.79
CA CYS A 154 4.23 -4.81 -8.36
C CYS A 154 3.75 -3.82 -9.44
N GLY A 155 3.68 -4.22 -10.72
CA GLY A 155 3.18 -3.40 -11.82
C GLY A 155 4.17 -2.36 -12.38
N LEU A 156 5.29 -2.08 -11.71
CA LEU A 156 6.21 -1.01 -12.09
C LEU A 156 6.72 -1.11 -13.55
N CYS A 157 6.88 -2.32 -14.05
CA CYS A 157 7.25 -2.56 -15.44
C CYS A 157 6.19 -2.09 -16.45
N LEU A 158 4.91 -2.07 -16.07
CA LEU A 158 3.83 -1.53 -16.90
C LEU A 158 3.92 -0.02 -16.99
N ASP A 159 4.12 0.63 -15.83
CA ASP A 159 4.15 2.10 -15.73
C ASP A 159 5.30 2.72 -16.52
N VAL A 160 6.46 2.04 -16.55
CA VAL A 160 7.62 2.54 -17.28
C VAL A 160 7.61 2.21 -18.77
N CYS A 161 6.65 1.42 -19.25
CA CYS A 161 6.58 1.04 -20.67
C CYS A 161 6.09 2.22 -21.52
N PRO A 162 6.95 2.85 -22.35
CA PRO A 162 6.61 4.08 -23.06
C PRO A 162 5.54 3.87 -24.16
N THR A 163 5.36 2.63 -24.58
CA THR A 163 4.46 2.28 -25.67
C THR A 163 3.22 1.50 -25.22
N GLY A 164 3.12 1.20 -23.92
CA GLY A 164 2.05 0.35 -23.41
C GLY A 164 2.04 -1.07 -24.02
N ALA A 165 3.23 -1.60 -24.34
CA ALA A 165 3.34 -2.94 -24.90
C ALA A 165 3.08 -4.05 -23.88
N LEU A 166 3.13 -3.74 -22.58
CA LEU A 166 2.85 -4.68 -21.50
C LEU A 166 1.42 -4.51 -21.01
N THR A 167 0.74 -5.63 -20.82
CA THR A 167 -0.60 -5.67 -20.23
C THR A 167 -0.58 -6.55 -18.97
N ALA A 168 -1.43 -6.23 -17.99
CA ALA A 168 -1.64 -7.07 -16.82
C ALA A 168 -2.87 -7.93 -17.04
N GLU A 169 -2.73 -9.23 -16.85
CA GLU A 169 -3.84 -10.17 -16.85
C GLU A 169 -3.83 -10.96 -15.54
N LEU A 170 -5.02 -11.26 -15.03
CA LEU A 170 -5.13 -12.15 -13.88
C LEU A 170 -4.62 -13.54 -14.29
N ALA A 171 -3.65 -14.05 -13.56
CA ALA A 171 -3.24 -15.45 -13.68
C ALA A 171 -4.40 -16.37 -13.33
N PRO A 172 -4.42 -17.63 -13.80
CA PRO A 172 -5.30 -18.63 -13.26
C PRO A 172 -5.11 -18.70 -11.73
N GLN A 173 -6.22 -18.45 -11.01
CA GLN A 173 -6.20 -18.40 -9.56
C GLN A 173 -6.50 -19.79 -9.00
N THR A 174 -5.86 -20.17 -7.92
CA THR A 174 -6.24 -21.35 -7.14
C THR A 174 -7.48 -21.04 -6.29
N GLU A 175 -8.15 -22.07 -5.79
CA GLU A 175 -9.29 -21.91 -4.88
C GLU A 175 -8.91 -21.03 -3.67
N LYS A 176 -7.71 -21.23 -3.13
CA LYS A 176 -7.15 -20.42 -2.03
C LYS A 176 -6.97 -18.94 -2.44
N ASP A 177 -6.51 -18.66 -3.65
CA ASP A 177 -6.33 -17.30 -4.16
C ASP A 177 -7.70 -16.58 -4.29
N LEU A 178 -8.74 -17.30 -4.71
CA LEU A 178 -10.10 -16.77 -4.83
C LEU A 178 -10.72 -16.47 -3.46
N GLU A 179 -10.53 -17.35 -2.47
CA GLU A 179 -10.97 -17.10 -1.09
C GLU A 179 -10.29 -15.85 -0.50
N LEU A 180 -8.99 -15.70 -0.75
CA LEU A 180 -8.22 -14.55 -0.28
C LEU A 180 -8.68 -13.25 -0.98
N ALA A 181 -8.95 -13.31 -2.28
CA ALA A 181 -9.48 -12.19 -3.04
C ALA A 181 -10.86 -11.76 -2.53
N GLN A 182 -11.73 -12.71 -2.17
CA GLN A 182 -13.05 -12.43 -1.61
C GLN A 182 -12.93 -11.75 -0.24
N LYS A 183 -12.10 -12.28 0.66
CA LYS A 183 -11.83 -11.66 1.98
C LYS A 183 -11.30 -10.24 1.85
N SER A 184 -10.43 -9.98 0.87
CA SER A 184 -9.93 -8.64 0.60
C SER A 184 -11.04 -7.69 0.10
N LYS A 185 -11.95 -8.18 -0.75
CA LYS A 185 -13.09 -7.41 -1.24
C LYS A 185 -14.05 -7.06 -0.12
N ASP A 186 -14.37 -8.03 0.73
CA ASP A 186 -15.24 -7.84 1.89
C ASP A 186 -14.64 -6.80 2.86
N PHE A 187 -13.31 -6.80 3.04
CA PHE A 187 -12.62 -5.77 3.81
C PHE A 187 -12.78 -4.38 3.22
N TYR A 188 -12.62 -4.20 1.91
CA TYR A 188 -12.80 -2.90 1.26
C TYR A 188 -14.24 -2.39 1.29
N GLU A 189 -15.23 -3.27 1.34
CA GLU A 189 -16.64 -2.89 1.49
C GLU A 189 -16.98 -2.47 2.92
N LEU A 190 -16.31 -3.03 3.93
CA LEU A 190 -16.48 -2.66 5.34
C LEU A 190 -15.84 -1.31 5.71
N VAL A 191 -14.89 -0.81 4.90
CA VAL A 191 -14.13 0.43 5.18
C VAL A 191 -14.67 1.63 4.38
N LYS A 192 -15.71 1.43 3.55
CA LYS A 192 -16.45 2.51 2.86
C LYS A 192 -17.47 3.14 3.79
#